data_6203f64a674fd3fba8d88eac7b0b1110
#
_entry.id   6203f64a674fd3fba8d88eac7b0b1110
#
_cell.length_a   1.000
_cell.length_b   1.000
_cell.length_c   1.000
_cell.angle_alpha   90.00
_cell.angle_beta   90.00
_cell.angle_gamma   90.00
#
_symmetry.space_group_name_H-M   'P 1'
#
loop_
_entity.id
_entity.type
_entity.pdbx_description
1 polymer ?
#
loop_
_entity_poly.entity_id
_entity_poly.type
_entity_poly.pdbx_seq_one_letter_code
_entity_poly.pdbx_strand_id
1 'polypeptide(L)'
;MRTIQDIKCIPIRDYLAQRGITPKQENSRYGFYLSPFREEQNASFKVDHTQNLWYDFGAGRGGSIIDLVMEIENCNFQQAVERLRNDNISTSTLVTSQTLHTLPNRLQVLGDYPLCHPALINYLDIRAVDTTIAKKFCREGHYLVGGHNYFAIGFRNDYGGWELRSERFKGCSTPKHITTIDNGSDKALAFEGFMDFLSYLTIKRNDSPTCNIAVLNSVANIQKAVPFLARHRSIYTFLDNDDAGRKALSEIERLCPQSKVINQSNFYCRHKDLNDYLRSQQHRKRVVAKQKRGFKM
;
A
#
# COMPACT_ATOMS: atom_id res chain seq x y z
N MET A 1 -33.81 -4.23 -1.17
CA MET A 1 -32.77 -4.17 -0.09
C MET A 1 -31.52 -3.49 -0.66
N ARG A 2 -30.95 -2.51 0.07
CA ARG A 2 -29.70 -1.86 -0.36
C ARG A 2 -28.57 -2.88 -0.44
N THR A 3 -27.82 -2.87 -1.53
CA THR A 3 -26.58 -3.67 -1.68
C THR A 3 -25.46 -3.04 -0.85
N ILE A 4 -24.34 -3.76 -0.64
CA ILE A 4 -23.14 -3.18 0.02
C ILE A 4 -22.64 -1.97 -0.77
N GLN A 5 -22.79 -1.97 -2.09
CA GLN A 5 -22.40 -0.86 -2.94
C GLN A 5 -23.28 0.37 -2.69
N ASP A 6 -24.60 0.18 -2.59
CA ASP A 6 -25.54 1.26 -2.28
C ASP A 6 -25.23 1.87 -0.90
N ILE A 7 -24.87 1.03 0.08
CA ILE A 7 -24.47 1.47 1.42
C ILE A 7 -23.20 2.34 1.35
N LYS A 8 -22.21 1.96 0.57
CA LYS A 8 -20.98 2.75 0.40
C LYS A 8 -21.20 4.08 -0.29
N CYS A 9 -22.31 4.23 -1.03
CA CYS A 9 -22.71 5.49 -1.64
C CYS A 9 -23.43 6.45 -0.68
N ILE A 10 -23.78 6.01 0.53
CA ILE A 10 -24.36 6.89 1.55
C ILE A 10 -23.33 7.96 1.89
N PRO A 11 -23.62 9.27 1.73
CA PRO A 11 -22.66 10.32 2.00
C PRO A 11 -22.27 10.35 3.49
N ILE A 12 -20.99 10.27 3.78
CA ILE A 12 -20.49 10.32 5.16
C ILE A 12 -20.91 11.63 5.85
N ARG A 13 -20.92 12.75 5.13
CA ARG A 13 -21.38 14.05 5.67
C ARG A 13 -22.82 14.00 6.16
N ASP A 14 -23.72 13.31 5.42
CA ASP A 14 -25.14 13.23 5.76
C ASP A 14 -25.34 12.33 6.98
N TYR A 15 -24.57 11.24 7.07
CA TYR A 15 -24.52 10.35 8.23
C TYR A 15 -24.03 11.09 9.50
N LEU A 16 -23.00 11.93 9.40
CA LEU A 16 -22.49 12.75 10.50
C LEU A 16 -23.50 13.83 10.90
N ALA A 17 -24.12 14.51 9.92
CA ALA A 17 -25.11 15.56 10.17
C ALA A 17 -26.32 15.02 10.94
N GLN A 18 -26.83 13.82 10.63
CA GLN A 18 -27.92 13.18 11.38
C GLN A 18 -27.56 12.90 12.85
N ARG A 19 -26.27 12.78 13.17
CA ARG A 19 -25.76 12.60 14.54
C ARG A 19 -25.35 13.92 15.20
N GLY A 20 -25.71 15.06 14.58
CA GLY A 20 -25.36 16.38 15.11
C GLY A 20 -23.89 16.76 14.96
N ILE A 21 -23.10 15.97 14.22
CA ILE A 21 -21.68 16.24 13.98
C ILE A 21 -21.54 17.11 12.74
N THR A 22 -21.26 18.40 12.96
CA THR A 22 -21.13 19.41 11.89
C THR A 22 -19.67 19.76 11.62
N PRO A 23 -19.32 20.10 10.37
CA PRO A 23 -17.96 20.49 10.03
C PRO A 23 -17.59 21.84 10.67
N LYS A 24 -16.34 21.98 11.09
CA LYS A 24 -15.75 23.27 11.49
C LYS A 24 -15.31 24.08 10.28
N GLN A 25 -14.91 23.42 9.21
CA GLN A 25 -14.58 23.99 7.91
C GLN A 25 -15.09 23.06 6.82
N GLU A 26 -15.70 23.59 5.77
CA GLU A 26 -16.21 22.80 4.67
C GLU A 26 -16.08 23.55 3.35
N ASN A 27 -15.83 22.83 2.28
CA ASN A 27 -15.92 23.26 0.90
C ASN A 27 -16.57 22.19 0.02
N SER A 28 -16.63 22.42 -1.28
CA SER A 28 -17.27 21.47 -2.23
C SER A 28 -16.57 20.10 -2.30
N ARG A 29 -15.33 19.96 -1.87
CA ARG A 29 -14.53 18.74 -1.98
C ARG A 29 -14.37 17.99 -0.67
N TYR A 30 -14.28 18.70 0.45
CA TYR A 30 -14.06 18.08 1.76
C TYR A 30 -14.58 18.95 2.91
N GLY A 31 -14.82 18.30 4.06
CA GLY A 31 -15.09 18.94 5.35
C GLY A 31 -14.09 18.51 6.41
N PHE A 32 -13.74 19.43 7.31
CA PHE A 32 -12.99 19.14 8.54
C PHE A 32 -13.91 19.22 9.75
N TYR A 33 -13.90 18.17 10.55
CA TYR A 33 -14.73 17.97 11.73
C TYR A 33 -13.85 17.78 12.97
N LEU A 34 -14.42 18.00 14.15
CA LEU A 34 -13.83 17.43 15.36
C LEU A 34 -13.99 15.89 15.29
N SER A 35 -13.00 15.16 15.78
CA SER A 35 -13.04 13.70 15.73
C SER A 35 -14.26 13.16 16.49
N PRO A 36 -15.06 12.26 15.89
CA PRO A 36 -16.16 11.59 16.61
C PRO A 36 -15.67 10.56 17.61
N PHE A 37 -14.37 10.31 17.70
CA PHE A 37 -13.79 9.25 18.54
C PHE A 37 -13.12 9.76 19.82
N ARG A 38 -12.95 11.10 19.97
CA ARG A 38 -12.32 11.72 21.13
C ARG A 38 -12.71 13.20 21.23
N GLU A 39 -12.51 13.76 22.41
CA GLU A 39 -12.57 15.20 22.60
C GLU A 39 -11.31 15.87 22.07
N GLU A 40 -11.47 16.89 21.24
CA GLU A 40 -10.38 17.71 20.70
C GLU A 40 -10.85 19.14 20.42
N GLN A 41 -9.92 20.10 20.43
CA GLN A 41 -10.24 21.51 20.17
C GLN A 41 -10.04 21.90 18.71
N ASN A 42 -9.15 21.21 17.99
CA ASN A 42 -8.81 21.46 16.61
C ASN A 42 -9.37 20.35 15.72
N ALA A 43 -10.05 20.73 14.64
CA ALA A 43 -10.64 19.77 13.71
C ALA A 43 -9.56 18.95 13.00
N SER A 44 -9.50 17.67 13.29
CA SER A 44 -8.53 16.73 12.72
C SER A 44 -9.15 15.55 11.95
N PHE A 45 -10.47 15.50 11.89
CA PHE A 45 -11.21 14.47 11.16
C PHE A 45 -11.68 15.04 9.81
N LYS A 46 -11.09 14.56 8.71
CA LYS A 46 -11.39 14.98 7.34
C LYS A 46 -12.37 14.02 6.68
N VAL A 47 -13.41 14.55 6.04
CA VAL A 47 -14.29 13.81 5.13
C VAL A 47 -14.07 14.32 3.72
N ASP A 48 -13.69 13.46 2.80
CA ASP A 48 -13.60 13.74 1.37
C ASP A 48 -14.96 13.45 0.72
N HIS A 49 -15.65 14.49 0.25
CA HIS A 49 -17.00 14.39 -0.33
C HIS A 49 -17.01 13.75 -1.71
N THR A 50 -15.89 13.85 -2.45
CA THR A 50 -15.79 13.30 -3.80
C THR A 50 -15.48 11.80 -3.77
N GLN A 51 -14.67 11.37 -2.81
CA GLN A 51 -14.33 9.96 -2.63
C GLN A 51 -15.24 9.23 -1.65
N ASN A 52 -16.04 9.98 -0.89
CA ASN A 52 -16.87 9.49 0.21
C ASN A 52 -16.05 8.65 1.21
N LEU A 53 -14.90 9.18 1.61
CA LEU A 53 -13.96 8.58 2.55
C LEU A 53 -13.68 9.56 3.68
N TRP A 54 -13.36 9.02 4.86
CA TRP A 54 -12.89 9.81 5.99
C TRP A 54 -11.45 9.46 6.36
N TYR A 55 -10.78 10.40 6.99
CA TYR A 55 -9.45 10.20 7.58
C TYR A 55 -9.30 11.03 8.85
N ASP A 56 -8.94 10.40 9.95
CA ASP A 56 -8.61 11.02 11.24
C ASP A 56 -7.11 11.18 11.36
N PHE A 57 -6.62 12.42 11.24
CA PHE A 57 -5.20 12.72 11.32
C PHE A 57 -4.62 12.51 12.72
N GLY A 58 -5.43 12.67 13.78
CA GLY A 58 -5.00 12.46 15.15
C GLY A 58 -4.86 10.97 15.49
N ALA A 59 -5.72 10.10 14.91
CA ALA A 59 -5.66 8.65 15.11
C ALA A 59 -4.86 7.93 14.02
N GLY A 60 -4.48 8.60 12.92
CA GLY A 60 -3.73 8.02 11.82
C GLY A 60 -4.49 6.94 11.04
N ARG A 61 -5.82 6.98 11.03
CA ARG A 61 -6.69 5.96 10.42
C ARG A 61 -7.85 6.58 9.66
N GLY A 62 -8.42 5.82 8.73
CA GLY A 62 -9.51 6.27 7.89
C GLY A 62 -10.23 5.11 7.22
N GLY A 63 -11.30 5.41 6.47
CA GLY A 63 -12.08 4.37 5.81
C GLY A 63 -13.32 4.87 5.07
N SER A 64 -14.21 3.95 4.76
CA SER A 64 -15.53 4.17 4.16
C SER A 64 -16.60 4.46 5.22
N ILE A 65 -17.83 4.69 4.81
CA ILE A 65 -18.97 4.84 5.72
C ILE A 65 -19.16 3.61 6.63
N ILE A 66 -18.90 2.41 6.12
CA ILE A 66 -19.02 1.17 6.91
C ILE A 66 -17.99 1.16 8.03
N ASP A 67 -16.73 1.51 7.72
CA ASP A 67 -15.66 1.59 8.71
C ASP A 67 -15.98 2.66 9.76
N LEU A 68 -16.57 3.79 9.35
CA LEU A 68 -16.99 4.84 10.26
C LEU A 68 -18.07 4.35 11.24
N VAL A 69 -19.08 3.65 10.75
CA VAL A 69 -20.17 3.11 11.59
C VAL A 69 -19.62 2.06 12.57
N MET A 70 -18.75 1.18 12.10
CA MET A 70 -18.10 0.19 12.97
C MET A 70 -17.38 0.84 14.14
N GLU A 71 -16.67 1.94 13.89
CA GLU A 71 -15.91 2.68 14.90
C GLU A 71 -16.82 3.50 15.85
N ILE A 72 -17.78 4.29 15.30
CA ILE A 72 -18.66 5.13 16.12
C ILE A 72 -19.57 4.28 16.99
N GLU A 73 -20.09 3.19 16.46
CA GLU A 73 -21.11 2.38 17.14
C GLU A 73 -20.53 1.12 17.77
N ASN A 74 -19.20 0.97 17.76
CA ASN A 74 -18.46 -0.18 18.30
C ASN A 74 -19.10 -1.52 17.91
N CYS A 75 -19.30 -1.73 16.61
CA CYS A 75 -19.98 -2.90 16.06
C CYS A 75 -19.17 -3.59 14.96
N ASN A 76 -19.51 -4.84 14.64
CA ASN A 76 -18.85 -5.57 13.57
C ASN A 76 -19.40 -5.19 12.18
N PHE A 77 -18.73 -5.66 11.12
CA PHE A 77 -19.08 -5.36 9.73
C PHE A 77 -20.54 -5.70 9.38
N GLN A 78 -21.04 -6.85 9.82
CA GLN A 78 -22.42 -7.28 9.52
C GLN A 78 -23.43 -6.36 10.18
N GLN A 79 -23.20 -6.01 11.45
CA GLN A 79 -24.04 -5.09 12.20
C GLN A 79 -24.04 -3.67 11.60
N ALA A 80 -22.86 -3.17 11.19
CA ALA A 80 -22.75 -1.87 10.53
C ALA A 80 -23.54 -1.82 9.21
N VAL A 81 -23.40 -2.88 8.40
CA VAL A 81 -24.16 -3.02 7.14
C VAL A 81 -25.67 -3.08 7.38
N GLU A 82 -26.11 -3.82 8.40
CA GLU A 82 -27.54 -3.94 8.74
C GLU A 82 -28.13 -2.61 9.22
N ARG A 83 -27.41 -1.86 10.06
CA ARG A 83 -27.81 -0.53 10.52
C ARG A 83 -27.94 0.45 9.36
N LEU A 84 -26.95 0.52 8.48
CA LEU A 84 -26.97 1.38 7.30
C LEU A 84 -28.02 0.97 6.26
N ARG A 85 -28.48 -0.27 6.27
CA ARG A 85 -29.64 -0.72 5.46
C ARG A 85 -30.95 -0.18 5.98
N ASN A 86 -31.09 -0.13 7.31
CA ASN A 86 -32.34 0.25 7.99
C ASN A 86 -32.43 1.76 8.26
N ASP A 87 -31.33 2.50 8.22
CA ASP A 87 -31.32 3.94 8.39
C ASP A 87 -32.03 4.61 7.20
N ASN A 88 -33.12 5.30 7.49
CA ASN A 88 -33.83 6.19 6.54
C ASN A 88 -33.03 7.48 6.33
N ILE A 89 -31.84 7.36 5.76
CA ILE A 89 -31.10 8.53 5.30
C ILE A 89 -31.80 9.00 4.01
N SER A 90 -32.66 9.99 4.17
CA SER A 90 -33.34 10.66 3.06
C SER A 90 -32.27 11.30 2.18
N THR A 91 -32.01 10.71 1.04
CA THR A 91 -31.27 11.36 -0.05
C THR A 91 -32.11 12.50 -0.59
N SER A 92 -32.03 13.68 0.03
CA SER A 92 -32.55 14.90 -0.58
C SER A 92 -31.44 15.48 -1.45
N THR A 93 -31.51 15.22 -2.72
CA THR A 93 -31.49 16.20 -3.79
C THR A 93 -31.35 15.54 -5.15
N LEU A 94 -32.31 15.77 -5.96
CA LEU A 94 -32.38 15.49 -7.38
C LEU A 94 -31.10 15.90 -8.11
N VAL A 95 -30.38 14.94 -8.64
CA VAL A 95 -29.59 15.14 -9.85
C VAL A 95 -30.12 14.16 -10.88
N THR A 96 -30.69 14.75 -11.92
CA THR A 96 -31.25 14.13 -13.09
C THR A 96 -30.36 13.02 -13.63
N SER A 97 -30.97 11.87 -13.75
CA SER A 97 -30.41 10.63 -14.27
C SER A 97 -29.86 10.81 -15.68
N GLN A 98 -28.56 10.73 -15.80
CA GLN A 98 -27.97 10.03 -16.93
C GLN A 98 -27.24 8.84 -16.34
N THR A 99 -27.64 7.67 -16.80
CA THR A 99 -27.09 6.36 -16.49
C THR A 99 -25.57 6.33 -16.71
N LEU A 100 -24.84 6.78 -15.71
CA LEU A 100 -23.44 6.41 -15.57
C LEU A 100 -23.46 5.05 -14.87
N HIS A 101 -23.20 4.01 -15.62
CA HIS A 101 -22.78 2.73 -15.06
C HIS A 101 -21.70 3.02 -14.00
N THR A 102 -22.05 2.87 -12.72
CA THR A 102 -21.10 2.93 -11.63
C THR A 102 -20.12 1.79 -11.82
N LEU A 103 -19.02 2.10 -12.51
CA LEU A 103 -17.86 1.21 -12.55
C LEU A 103 -17.46 0.95 -11.10
N PRO A 104 -17.24 -0.31 -10.71
CA PRO A 104 -16.80 -0.61 -9.36
C PRO A 104 -15.54 0.21 -9.08
N ASN A 105 -15.39 0.67 -7.85
CA ASN A 105 -14.20 1.42 -7.34
C ASN A 105 -12.95 0.54 -7.35
N ARG A 106 -12.82 -0.29 -8.37
CA ARG A 106 -11.76 -1.27 -8.59
C ARG A 106 -10.65 -0.60 -9.38
N LEU A 107 -9.45 -0.64 -8.83
CA LEU A 107 -8.27 -0.18 -9.53
C LEU A 107 -8.16 -0.91 -10.88
N GLN A 108 -8.18 -0.17 -11.97
CA GLN A 108 -8.02 -0.66 -13.33
C GLN A 108 -6.72 -0.10 -13.91
N VAL A 109 -5.79 -0.96 -14.22
CA VAL A 109 -4.58 -0.54 -14.96
C VAL A 109 -4.96 -0.33 -16.42
N LEU A 110 -4.69 0.87 -16.93
CA LEU A 110 -5.01 1.30 -18.28
C LEU A 110 -3.86 0.99 -19.26
N GLY A 111 -2.63 0.98 -18.74
CA GLY A 111 -1.45 0.70 -19.53
C GLY A 111 -0.17 0.88 -18.71
N ASP A 112 0.96 0.47 -19.30
CA ASP A 112 2.27 0.65 -18.72
C ASP A 112 3.26 1.21 -19.73
N TYR A 113 4.18 2.04 -19.25
CA TYR A 113 5.16 2.77 -20.04
C TYR A 113 6.57 2.64 -19.45
N PRO A 114 7.63 2.97 -20.17
CA PRO A 114 8.96 3.09 -19.57
C PRO A 114 8.93 4.05 -18.39
N LEU A 115 9.54 3.64 -17.27
CA LEU A 115 9.58 4.43 -16.05
C LEU A 115 10.45 5.67 -16.24
N CYS A 116 9.84 6.84 -16.48
CA CYS A 116 10.55 8.09 -16.76
C CYS A 116 9.92 9.33 -16.13
N HIS A 117 8.69 9.28 -15.63
CA HIS A 117 8.01 10.44 -15.07
C HIS A 117 8.80 11.04 -13.89
N PRO A 118 9.11 12.37 -13.91
CA PRO A 118 9.97 13.00 -12.92
C PRO A 118 9.53 12.79 -11.45
N ALA A 119 8.23 12.81 -11.18
CA ALA A 119 7.71 12.56 -9.84
C ALA A 119 8.00 11.14 -9.33
N LEU A 120 7.98 10.12 -10.21
CA LEU A 120 8.31 8.74 -9.86
C LEU A 120 9.81 8.54 -9.68
N ILE A 121 10.62 9.20 -10.51
CA ILE A 121 12.07 9.23 -10.36
C ILE A 121 12.47 9.90 -9.04
N ASN A 122 11.86 11.04 -8.71
CA ASN A 122 12.06 11.70 -7.42
C ASN A 122 11.63 10.81 -6.23
N TYR A 123 10.52 10.08 -6.36
CA TYR A 123 10.10 9.13 -5.34
C TYR A 123 11.14 8.02 -5.11
N LEU A 124 11.73 7.45 -6.19
CA LEU A 124 12.84 6.49 -6.06
C LEU A 124 14.04 7.08 -5.33
N ASP A 125 14.37 8.34 -5.61
CA ASP A 125 15.47 9.06 -4.95
C ASP A 125 15.20 9.26 -3.45
N ILE A 126 13.97 9.63 -3.08
CA ILE A 126 13.52 9.72 -1.69
C ILE A 126 13.61 8.34 -0.99
N ARG A 127 13.32 7.27 -1.73
CA ARG A 127 13.41 5.88 -1.26
C ARG A 127 14.84 5.33 -1.34
N ALA A 128 15.80 6.12 -1.83
CA ALA A 128 17.20 5.77 -1.98
C ALA A 128 17.46 4.60 -2.96
N VAL A 129 16.50 4.26 -3.81
CA VAL A 129 16.58 3.16 -4.77
C VAL A 129 17.27 3.64 -6.04
N ASP A 130 18.18 2.83 -6.56
CA ASP A 130 18.86 3.11 -7.84
C ASP A 130 17.84 3.09 -9.00
N THR A 131 17.77 4.22 -9.70
CA THR A 131 16.81 4.42 -10.78
C THR A 131 17.07 3.49 -11.97
N THR A 132 18.33 3.15 -12.26
CA THR A 132 18.68 2.23 -13.35
C THR A 132 18.18 0.82 -13.02
N ILE A 133 18.38 0.38 -11.79
CA ILE A 133 17.85 -0.89 -11.29
C ILE A 133 16.31 -0.88 -11.35
N ALA A 134 15.67 0.17 -10.84
CA ALA A 134 14.22 0.26 -10.85
C ALA A 134 13.63 0.20 -12.27
N LYS A 135 14.24 0.88 -13.24
CA LYS A 135 13.82 0.86 -14.67
C LYS A 135 13.89 -0.53 -15.30
N LYS A 136 14.75 -1.41 -14.81
CA LYS A 136 14.88 -2.77 -15.34
C LYS A 136 13.71 -3.66 -14.92
N PHE A 137 13.20 -3.49 -13.70
CA PHE A 137 12.20 -4.37 -13.08
C PHE A 137 10.81 -3.74 -12.99
N CYS A 138 10.70 -2.43 -13.11
CA CYS A 138 9.45 -1.70 -12.95
C CYS A 138 9.08 -0.91 -14.20
N ARG A 139 7.80 -0.60 -14.29
CA ARG A 139 7.22 0.22 -15.34
C ARG A 139 6.48 1.40 -14.70
N GLU A 140 6.16 2.40 -15.47
CA GLU A 140 5.22 3.44 -15.10
C GLU A 140 3.82 2.94 -15.40
N GLY A 141 3.06 2.58 -14.35
CA GLY A 141 1.69 2.08 -14.49
C GLY A 141 0.71 3.23 -14.44
N HIS A 142 -0.11 3.39 -15.49
CA HIS A 142 -1.24 4.30 -15.50
C HIS A 142 -2.51 3.55 -15.13
N TYR A 143 -3.29 4.09 -14.20
CA TYR A 143 -4.46 3.38 -13.67
C TYR A 143 -5.60 4.33 -13.35
N LEU A 144 -6.81 3.78 -13.34
CA LEU A 144 -8.06 4.44 -13.00
C LEU A 144 -8.55 3.98 -11.62
N VAL A 145 -8.91 4.91 -10.78
CA VAL A 145 -9.62 4.65 -9.50
C VAL A 145 -10.67 5.74 -9.32
N GLY A 146 -11.92 5.32 -9.08
CA GLY A 146 -13.01 6.28 -8.87
C GLY A 146 -13.22 7.26 -10.03
N GLY A 147 -12.96 6.85 -11.27
CA GLY A 147 -13.10 7.72 -12.43
C GLY A 147 -11.92 8.67 -12.69
N HIS A 148 -10.88 8.66 -11.85
CA HIS A 148 -9.70 9.52 -12.00
C HIS A 148 -8.48 8.75 -12.44
N ASN A 149 -7.70 9.36 -13.35
CA ASN A 149 -6.45 8.81 -13.85
C ASN A 149 -5.30 9.14 -12.90
N TYR A 150 -4.48 8.12 -12.62
CA TYR A 150 -3.28 8.21 -11.81
C TYR A 150 -2.14 7.46 -12.45
N PHE A 151 -0.94 7.70 -11.95
CA PHE A 151 0.25 6.95 -12.33
C PHE A 151 1.09 6.60 -11.11
N ALA A 152 1.80 5.48 -11.18
CA ALA A 152 2.66 4.98 -10.11
C ALA A 152 3.78 4.12 -10.69
N ILE A 153 4.81 3.83 -9.88
CA ILE A 153 5.75 2.77 -10.17
C ILE A 153 4.99 1.44 -10.09
N GLY A 154 4.97 0.72 -11.20
CA GLY A 154 4.31 -0.56 -11.34
C GLY A 154 5.31 -1.71 -11.34
N PHE A 155 5.06 -2.72 -10.52
CA PHE A 155 5.79 -3.98 -10.48
C PHE A 155 4.82 -5.11 -10.79
N ARG A 156 5.08 -5.85 -11.87
CA ARG A 156 4.14 -6.86 -12.38
C ARG A 156 4.30 -8.18 -11.65
N ASN A 157 3.19 -8.83 -11.32
CA ASN A 157 3.22 -10.17 -10.77
C ASN A 157 3.09 -11.25 -11.85
N ASP A 158 3.32 -12.52 -11.48
CA ASP A 158 3.36 -13.66 -12.40
C ASP A 158 2.03 -13.89 -13.14
N TYR A 159 0.92 -13.37 -12.64
CA TYR A 159 -0.42 -13.52 -13.23
C TYR A 159 -0.93 -12.22 -13.90
N GLY A 160 -0.04 -11.27 -14.14
CA GLY A 160 -0.36 -10.04 -14.87
C GLY A 160 -1.00 -8.94 -14.03
N GLY A 161 -1.18 -9.14 -12.73
CA GLY A 161 -1.55 -8.07 -11.81
C GLY A 161 -0.35 -7.17 -11.49
N TRP A 162 -0.61 -6.04 -10.85
CA TRP A 162 0.37 -5.01 -10.58
C TRP A 162 0.40 -4.61 -9.12
N GLU A 163 1.59 -4.47 -8.57
CA GLU A 163 1.85 -3.69 -7.36
C GLU A 163 2.20 -2.26 -7.76
N LEU A 164 1.53 -1.28 -7.18
CA LEU A 164 1.65 0.12 -7.53
C LEU A 164 2.13 0.94 -6.34
N ARG A 165 3.14 1.77 -6.55
CA ARG A 165 3.72 2.65 -5.52
C ARG A 165 4.00 4.03 -6.07
N SER A 166 3.60 5.04 -5.33
CA SER A 166 4.08 6.42 -5.50
C SER A 166 4.25 7.05 -4.11
N GLU A 167 4.61 8.31 -4.04
CA GLU A 167 4.76 9.02 -2.77
C GLU A 167 3.48 8.97 -1.91
N ARG A 168 2.31 9.04 -2.57
CA ARG A 168 1.00 9.14 -1.91
C ARG A 168 0.10 7.93 -2.11
N PHE A 169 0.60 6.88 -2.75
CA PHE A 169 -0.22 5.73 -3.09
C PHE A 169 0.51 4.41 -2.93
N LYS A 170 -0.18 3.47 -2.27
CA LYS A 170 0.17 2.06 -2.18
C LYS A 170 -1.08 1.25 -2.52
N GLY A 171 -1.02 0.50 -3.61
CA GLY A 171 -2.14 -0.33 -4.05
C GLY A 171 -1.69 -1.46 -4.95
N CYS A 172 -2.65 -2.29 -5.34
CA CYS A 172 -2.42 -3.38 -6.28
C CYS A 172 -3.65 -3.61 -7.15
N SER A 173 -3.43 -4.10 -8.37
CA SER A 173 -4.51 -4.60 -9.21
C SER A 173 -4.72 -6.10 -9.01
N THR A 174 -5.82 -6.61 -9.51
CA THR A 174 -6.08 -8.06 -9.62
C THR A 174 -5.53 -8.59 -10.95
N PRO A 175 -5.15 -9.87 -10.99
CA PRO A 175 -5.07 -10.83 -9.88
C PRO A 175 -3.91 -10.52 -8.91
N LYS A 176 -4.14 -10.69 -7.60
CA LYS A 176 -3.08 -10.56 -6.60
C LYS A 176 -2.26 -11.84 -6.55
N HIS A 177 -0.96 -11.71 -6.81
CA HIS A 177 -0.04 -12.85 -6.83
C HIS A 177 1.38 -12.43 -6.45
N ILE A 178 2.24 -13.41 -6.26
CA ILE A 178 3.69 -13.22 -6.11
C ILE A 178 4.31 -12.83 -7.45
N THR A 179 5.56 -12.34 -7.39
CA THR A 179 6.42 -12.20 -8.57
C THR A 179 7.65 -13.06 -8.38
N THR A 180 7.95 -13.89 -9.38
CA THR A 180 9.14 -14.75 -9.36
C THR A 180 10.10 -14.41 -10.50
N ILE A 181 11.40 -14.59 -10.23
CA ILE A 181 12.46 -14.55 -11.25
C ILE A 181 13.28 -15.81 -11.07
N ASP A 182 13.26 -16.68 -12.07
CA ASP A 182 14.00 -17.93 -12.05
C ASP A 182 15.30 -17.78 -12.82
N ASN A 183 16.42 -17.85 -12.11
CA ASN A 183 17.79 -17.74 -12.64
C ASN A 183 18.53 -19.09 -12.62
N GLY A 184 17.80 -20.21 -12.43
CA GLY A 184 18.35 -21.54 -12.38
C GLY A 184 19.20 -21.86 -11.12
N SER A 185 18.98 -21.14 -10.03
CA SER A 185 19.74 -21.26 -8.77
C SER A 185 19.08 -22.26 -7.81
N ASP A 186 19.88 -22.93 -7.00
CA ASP A 186 19.44 -23.73 -5.85
C ASP A 186 19.13 -22.86 -4.60
N LYS A 187 19.29 -21.54 -4.73
CA LYS A 187 19.04 -20.54 -3.68
C LYS A 187 17.95 -19.57 -4.10
N ALA A 188 17.00 -19.31 -3.22
CA ALA A 188 15.99 -18.27 -3.40
C ALA A 188 16.17 -17.12 -2.41
N LEU A 189 15.90 -15.90 -2.87
CA LEU A 189 15.76 -14.72 -2.04
C LEU A 189 14.26 -14.36 -2.00
N ALA A 190 13.66 -14.33 -0.82
CA ALA A 190 12.26 -14.01 -0.62
C ALA A 190 12.11 -12.64 0.01
N PHE A 191 11.37 -11.74 -0.64
CA PHE A 191 11.12 -10.38 -0.20
C PHE A 191 9.64 -10.17 0.12
N GLU A 192 9.31 -9.36 1.13
CA GLU A 192 7.92 -9.03 1.41
C GLU A 192 7.30 -8.17 0.32
N GLY A 193 8.01 -7.14 -0.14
CA GLY A 193 7.58 -6.23 -1.19
C GLY A 193 8.65 -5.91 -2.22
N PHE A 194 8.22 -5.40 -3.37
CA PHE A 194 9.17 -5.09 -4.46
C PHE A 194 10.11 -3.92 -4.13
N MET A 195 9.74 -3.01 -3.22
CA MET A 195 10.65 -1.95 -2.77
C MET A 195 11.85 -2.52 -2.00
N ASP A 196 11.67 -3.61 -1.24
CA ASP A 196 12.74 -4.29 -0.54
C ASP A 196 13.62 -5.07 -1.51
N PHE A 197 13.03 -5.70 -2.52
CA PHE A 197 13.76 -6.32 -3.61
C PHE A 197 14.66 -5.30 -4.35
N LEU A 198 14.12 -4.15 -4.75
CA LEU A 198 14.91 -3.08 -5.39
C LEU A 198 15.98 -2.52 -4.45
N SER A 199 15.68 -2.42 -3.15
CA SER A 199 16.63 -1.98 -2.13
C SER A 199 17.79 -2.96 -1.98
N TYR A 200 17.52 -4.25 -1.99
CA TYR A 200 18.55 -5.30 -1.98
C TYR A 200 19.50 -5.16 -3.18
N LEU A 201 18.94 -5.05 -4.38
CA LEU A 201 19.74 -4.88 -5.59
C LEU A 201 20.59 -3.59 -5.54
N THR A 202 20.00 -2.50 -5.04
CA THR A 202 20.72 -1.22 -4.85
C THR A 202 21.87 -1.34 -3.86
N ILE A 203 21.66 -2.02 -2.73
CA ILE A 203 22.71 -2.27 -1.71
C ILE A 203 23.82 -3.13 -2.31
N LYS A 204 23.46 -4.15 -3.07
CA LYS A 204 24.43 -5.05 -3.73
C LYS A 204 25.09 -4.44 -4.96
N ARG A 205 24.57 -3.31 -5.47
CA ARG A 205 24.97 -2.69 -6.74
C ARG A 205 24.95 -3.69 -7.90
N ASN A 206 23.93 -4.51 -7.92
CA ASN A 206 23.77 -5.59 -8.88
C ASN A 206 22.36 -5.57 -9.45
N ASP A 207 22.23 -5.41 -10.76
CA ASP A 207 20.97 -5.41 -11.50
C ASP A 207 20.65 -6.75 -12.16
N SER A 208 21.50 -7.76 -11.94
CA SER A 208 21.40 -9.10 -12.52
C SER A 208 21.63 -10.15 -11.44
N PRO A 209 20.64 -10.40 -10.56
CA PRO A 209 20.77 -11.36 -9.48
C PRO A 209 20.97 -12.78 -10.04
N THR A 210 21.89 -13.53 -9.44
CA THR A 210 22.16 -14.92 -9.80
C THR A 210 21.33 -15.92 -9.01
N CYS A 211 20.76 -15.50 -7.87
CA CYS A 211 19.80 -16.31 -7.12
C CYS A 211 18.40 -16.16 -7.69
N ASN A 212 17.57 -17.15 -7.47
CA ASN A 212 16.15 -17.07 -7.76
C ASN A 212 15.48 -16.07 -6.81
N ILE A 213 14.48 -15.34 -7.28
CA ILE A 213 13.79 -14.29 -6.53
C ILE A 213 12.31 -14.64 -6.37
N ALA A 214 11.79 -14.46 -5.17
CA ALA A 214 10.35 -14.45 -4.89
C ALA A 214 9.99 -13.16 -4.18
N VAL A 215 9.15 -12.32 -4.77
CA VAL A 215 8.55 -11.17 -4.12
C VAL A 215 7.12 -11.54 -3.76
N LEU A 216 6.81 -11.59 -2.46
CA LEU A 216 5.49 -12.01 -1.98
C LEU A 216 4.39 -11.01 -2.35
N ASN A 217 4.76 -9.72 -2.49
CA ASN A 217 3.84 -8.59 -2.72
C ASN A 217 2.83 -8.37 -1.56
N SER A 218 2.65 -9.37 -0.74
CA SER A 218 1.91 -9.36 0.53
C SER A 218 2.18 -10.68 1.26
N VAL A 219 2.26 -10.65 2.57
CA VAL A 219 2.37 -11.88 3.41
C VAL A 219 1.19 -12.83 3.19
N ALA A 220 0.03 -12.32 2.78
CA ALA A 220 -1.13 -13.15 2.43
C ALA A 220 -0.92 -14.07 1.21
N ASN A 221 0.13 -13.84 0.42
CA ASN A 221 0.46 -14.66 -0.74
C ASN A 221 1.47 -15.79 -0.46
N ILE A 222 1.86 -16.02 0.80
CA ILE A 222 2.85 -17.05 1.15
C ILE A 222 2.50 -18.40 0.55
N GLN A 223 1.24 -18.85 0.69
CA GLN A 223 0.78 -20.13 0.12
C GLN A 223 1.03 -20.24 -1.39
N LYS A 224 0.94 -19.12 -2.11
CA LYS A 224 1.23 -19.07 -3.56
C LYS A 224 2.73 -19.12 -3.85
N ALA A 225 3.57 -18.74 -2.90
CA ALA A 225 5.02 -18.76 -3.04
C ALA A 225 5.62 -20.14 -2.74
N VAL A 226 4.94 -20.98 -1.97
CA VAL A 226 5.44 -22.29 -1.55
C VAL A 226 5.87 -23.17 -2.72
N PRO A 227 5.10 -23.35 -3.82
CA PRO A 227 5.51 -24.20 -4.95
C PRO A 227 6.82 -23.73 -5.59
N PHE A 228 7.12 -22.43 -5.54
CA PHE A 228 8.39 -21.88 -6.02
C PHE A 228 9.49 -22.04 -4.96
N LEU A 229 9.25 -21.62 -3.71
CA LEU A 229 10.24 -21.61 -2.65
C LEU A 229 10.73 -23.01 -2.26
N ALA A 230 9.82 -23.98 -2.14
CA ALA A 230 10.13 -25.36 -1.70
C ALA A 230 11.06 -26.13 -2.65
N ARG A 231 11.29 -25.62 -3.88
CA ARG A 231 12.24 -26.24 -4.83
C ARG A 231 13.71 -25.92 -4.50
N HIS A 232 13.96 -24.99 -3.59
CA HIS A 232 15.29 -24.46 -3.32
C HIS A 232 15.91 -25.09 -2.07
N ARG A 233 17.20 -25.38 -2.14
CA ARG A 233 17.97 -25.88 -0.98
C ARG A 233 18.05 -24.85 0.14
N SER A 234 18.13 -23.55 -0.21
CA SER A 234 18.24 -22.47 0.76
C SER A 234 17.33 -21.30 0.37
N ILE A 235 16.59 -20.78 1.34
CA ILE A 235 15.70 -19.62 1.19
C ILE A 235 16.19 -18.53 2.14
N TYR A 236 16.62 -17.40 1.60
CA TYR A 236 17.02 -16.20 2.35
C TYR A 236 15.84 -15.24 2.38
N THR A 237 15.32 -14.94 3.57
CA THR A 237 14.11 -14.10 3.71
C THR A 237 14.47 -12.68 4.12
N PHE A 238 13.89 -11.70 3.44
CA PHE A 238 13.97 -10.28 3.70
C PHE A 238 12.55 -9.75 3.96
N LEU A 239 12.04 -9.98 5.17
CA LEU A 239 10.69 -9.65 5.61
C LEU A 239 10.73 -8.47 6.58
N ASP A 240 9.59 -7.78 6.74
CA ASP A 240 9.47 -6.65 7.65
C ASP A 240 9.75 -7.07 9.11
N ASN A 241 10.34 -6.17 9.91
CA ASN A 241 10.63 -6.39 11.33
C ASN A 241 9.39 -6.11 12.22
N ASP A 242 8.22 -6.53 11.76
CA ASP A 242 6.97 -6.43 12.50
C ASP A 242 6.34 -7.81 12.77
N ASP A 243 5.16 -7.84 13.42
CA ASP A 243 4.49 -9.11 13.73
C ASP A 243 4.06 -9.88 12.50
N ALA A 244 3.70 -9.19 11.42
CA ALA A 244 3.30 -9.82 10.17
C ALA A 244 4.49 -10.52 9.50
N GLY A 245 5.66 -9.84 9.45
CA GLY A 245 6.88 -10.42 8.90
C GLY A 245 7.39 -11.60 9.73
N ARG A 246 7.31 -11.54 11.08
CA ARG A 246 7.67 -12.67 11.95
C ARG A 246 6.77 -13.89 11.72
N LYS A 247 5.45 -13.69 11.61
CA LYS A 247 4.50 -14.76 11.29
C LYS A 247 4.76 -15.34 9.91
N ALA A 248 5.07 -14.48 8.94
CA ALA A 248 5.40 -14.90 7.58
C ALA A 248 6.66 -15.77 7.55
N LEU A 249 7.70 -15.43 8.32
CA LEU A 249 8.91 -16.25 8.45
C LEU A 249 8.56 -17.65 8.97
N SER A 250 7.87 -17.73 10.11
CA SER A 250 7.47 -19.02 10.70
C SER A 250 6.61 -19.86 9.75
N GLU A 251 5.75 -19.19 8.96
CA GLU A 251 4.92 -19.88 7.97
C GLU A 251 5.75 -20.45 6.81
N ILE A 252 6.76 -19.71 6.31
CA ILE A 252 7.69 -20.19 5.29
C ILE A 252 8.50 -21.38 5.82
N GLU A 253 9.01 -21.32 7.05
CA GLU A 253 9.74 -22.43 7.70
C GLU A 253 8.87 -23.68 7.79
N ARG A 254 7.62 -23.51 8.21
CA ARG A 254 6.65 -24.61 8.34
C ARG A 254 6.30 -25.26 6.99
N LEU A 255 6.14 -24.44 5.94
CA LEU A 255 5.68 -24.88 4.62
C LEU A 255 6.80 -25.37 3.71
N CYS A 256 8.06 -25.02 4.00
CA CYS A 256 9.23 -25.44 3.23
C CYS A 256 10.21 -26.27 4.10
N PRO A 257 9.78 -27.39 4.72
CA PRO A 257 10.57 -28.11 5.72
C PRO A 257 11.86 -28.73 5.16
N GLN A 258 11.96 -28.92 3.84
CA GLN A 258 13.14 -29.45 3.17
C GLN A 258 14.17 -28.38 2.82
N SER A 259 13.80 -27.11 2.93
CA SER A 259 14.66 -25.98 2.62
C SER A 259 15.29 -25.42 3.89
N LYS A 260 16.58 -25.01 3.80
CA LYS A 260 17.19 -24.24 4.87
C LYS A 260 16.73 -22.78 4.78
N VAL A 261 15.80 -22.36 5.65
CA VAL A 261 15.34 -20.96 5.73
C VAL A 261 16.33 -20.15 6.56
N ILE A 262 16.77 -19.02 6.04
CA ILE A 262 17.79 -18.15 6.63
C ILE A 262 17.22 -16.74 6.71
N ASN A 263 16.86 -16.32 7.93
CA ASN A 263 16.34 -14.99 8.16
C ASN A 263 17.42 -13.92 8.02
N GLN A 264 17.24 -12.97 7.13
CA GLN A 264 18.15 -11.84 6.88
C GLN A 264 17.68 -10.54 7.57
N SER A 265 16.52 -10.51 8.23
CA SER A 265 16.01 -9.31 8.90
C SER A 265 16.93 -8.78 9.99
N ASN A 266 17.78 -9.64 10.57
CA ASN A 266 18.81 -9.24 11.52
C ASN A 266 19.81 -8.21 10.96
N PHE A 267 20.03 -8.21 9.64
CA PHE A 267 20.91 -7.26 8.97
C PHE A 267 20.37 -5.82 9.07
N TYR A 268 19.07 -5.65 9.18
CA TYR A 268 18.38 -4.36 9.32
C TYR A 268 17.46 -4.30 10.55
N CYS A 269 17.83 -4.98 11.63
CA CYS A 269 17.01 -5.14 12.85
C CYS A 269 16.58 -3.83 13.53
N ARG A 270 17.31 -2.72 13.28
CA ARG A 270 16.96 -1.37 13.80
C ARG A 270 16.02 -0.58 12.88
N HIS A 271 15.54 -1.19 11.81
CA HIS A 271 14.69 -0.56 10.79
C HIS A 271 13.47 -1.46 10.56
N LYS A 272 12.37 -0.86 10.15
CA LYS A 272 11.15 -1.61 9.88
C LYS A 272 11.36 -2.62 8.75
N ASP A 273 11.96 -2.17 7.65
CA ASP A 273 12.18 -2.93 6.43
C ASP A 273 13.56 -2.64 5.81
N LEU A 274 13.91 -3.37 4.77
CA LEU A 274 15.19 -3.22 4.08
C LEU A 274 15.32 -1.86 3.38
N ASN A 275 14.22 -1.29 2.92
CA ASN A 275 14.25 0.02 2.28
C ASN A 275 14.51 1.15 3.30
N ASP A 276 13.95 1.09 4.49
CA ASP A 276 14.25 2.05 5.56
C ASP A 276 15.71 1.98 5.99
N TYR A 277 16.31 0.77 6.02
CA TYR A 277 17.73 0.61 6.22
C TYR A 277 18.54 1.30 5.12
N LEU A 278 18.24 1.06 3.85
CA LEU A 278 18.93 1.69 2.71
C LEU A 278 18.88 3.21 2.79
N ARG A 279 17.70 3.79 3.07
CA ARG A 279 17.50 5.25 3.25
C ARG A 279 18.40 5.81 4.36
N SER A 280 18.47 5.11 5.49
CA SER A 280 19.32 5.52 6.61
C SER A 280 20.79 5.57 6.24
N GLN A 281 21.29 4.62 5.45
CA GLN A 281 22.66 4.57 4.97
C GLN A 281 22.99 5.74 4.03
N GLN A 282 22.06 6.09 3.12
CA GLN A 282 22.26 7.24 2.23
C GLN A 282 22.27 8.57 3.01
N HIS A 283 21.36 8.72 3.98
CA HIS A 283 21.34 9.92 4.82
C HIS A 283 22.67 10.12 5.56
N ARG A 284 23.22 9.07 6.18
CA ARG A 284 24.54 9.11 6.84
C ARG A 284 25.66 9.54 5.89
N LYS A 285 25.70 8.98 4.68
CA LYS A 285 26.70 9.36 3.66
C LYS A 285 26.60 10.84 3.27
N ARG A 286 25.37 11.36 3.08
CA ARG A 286 25.14 12.78 2.75
C ARG A 286 25.60 13.71 3.89
N VAL A 287 25.33 13.37 5.15
CA VAL A 287 25.76 14.13 6.33
C VAL A 287 27.28 14.19 6.43
N VAL A 288 27.95 13.04 6.34
CA VAL A 288 29.43 12.96 6.38
C VAL A 288 30.07 13.73 5.23
N ALA A 289 29.49 13.68 4.03
CA ALA A 289 29.99 14.42 2.88
C ALA A 289 29.84 15.95 3.05
N LYS A 290 28.75 16.40 3.67
CA LYS A 290 28.57 17.84 4.01
C LYS A 290 29.58 18.32 5.05
N GLN A 291 29.83 17.54 6.10
CA GLN A 291 30.83 17.87 7.13
C GLN A 291 32.24 18.00 6.55
N LYS A 292 32.64 17.06 5.67
CA LYS A 292 33.96 17.11 5.00
C LYS A 292 34.14 18.32 4.07
N ARG A 293 33.05 18.86 3.51
CA ARG A 293 33.10 20.08 2.67
C ARG A 293 33.16 21.36 3.53
N GLY A 294 32.54 21.38 4.71
CA GLY A 294 32.58 22.52 5.64
C GLY A 294 33.94 22.70 6.35
N PHE A 295 34.81 21.67 6.35
CA PHE A 295 36.17 21.76 6.92
C PHE A 295 37.25 22.17 5.89
N LYS A 296 36.86 22.48 4.64
CA LYS A 296 37.79 22.92 3.57
C LYS A 296 37.67 24.40 3.22
N MET A 297 37.08 25.22 4.11
CA MET A 297 37.11 26.66 4.02
C MET A 297 38.05 27.24 5.06
#